data_c7b967891faa10d5bd2098c3ae937820
#
_entry.id   c7b967891faa10d5bd2098c3ae937820
#
_cell.length_a   1.000
_cell.length_b   1.000
_cell.length_c   1.000
_cell.angle_alpha   90.00
_cell.angle_beta   90.00
_cell.angle_gamma   90.00
#
_symmetry.space_group_name_H-M   'P 1'
#
loop_
_entity.id
_entity.type
_entity.pdbx_description
1 polymer ?
#
loop_
_entity_poly.entity_id
_entity_poly.type
_entity_poly.pdbx_seq_one_letter_code
_entity_poly.pdbx_strand_id
1 'polypeptide(L)'
;MASALALALALASDLSVPRYFTLGFNLKGYYLSFVRDGGEMDGCIRFVGTNVDSPYTKFEAEAATADGLFHIRSCQNNRYWERNKIPDWITATALKKDEDQTNPSCTLFKLIFVDAAMKTVRIVHVQSENYLCLWGTGEPATDSCVLASYNVYDHQGSDIFQLIDWSSLLILPRYVALKGNNDKYLCLRNQDPNWPYMQFATDDIGDSTVPLEIFSTTDGTVRTKPTCTDKFWRRSPNWIWADSDDTSSNNKDTLFRPVKVDNKTIGLINLGNNYFCKRLTTEGKENCLNAAVPSLTKEAQLTVEEPVLSRDIYGVKYNLDYSRVYDESVLIVARNSASNYNQDPSALDVKLSYTDTKTSTWKTTFSLKLGAKATMDFSLPLIFEGKIEVSGEVQSITEWGETKTLTTVVEVVHKVVVPAMTKVTVNLVATKGTCDVPFTYMQRDTLYNGKIVISEIEGGTYTSSNYYNIDFVTREEKLG
;
A
#
# COMPACT_ATOMS: atom_id res chain seq x y z
N MET A 1 -22.43 34.70 12.05
CA MET A 1 -21.17 34.85 11.28
C MET A 1 -20.02 34.06 11.92
N ALA A 2 -19.82 34.04 13.23
CA ALA A 2 -18.73 33.28 13.87
C ALA A 2 -18.83 31.74 13.71
N SER A 3 -20.04 31.15 13.63
CA SER A 3 -20.21 29.70 13.48
C SER A 3 -19.90 29.20 12.06
N ALA A 4 -20.17 30.02 11.03
CA ALA A 4 -19.86 29.67 9.65
C ALA A 4 -18.35 29.75 9.37
N LEU A 5 -17.66 30.72 10.01
CA LEU A 5 -16.20 30.86 9.91
C LEU A 5 -15.47 29.72 10.66
N ALA A 6 -15.97 29.29 11.81
CA ALA A 6 -15.45 28.15 12.56
C ALA A 6 -15.68 26.81 11.82
N LEU A 7 -16.82 26.67 11.14
CA LEU A 7 -17.09 25.50 10.30
C LEU A 7 -16.22 25.50 9.03
N ALA A 8 -16.00 26.67 8.42
CA ALA A 8 -15.10 26.82 7.27
C ALA A 8 -13.63 26.59 7.66
N LEU A 9 -13.20 27.05 8.84
CA LEU A 9 -11.86 26.76 9.38
C LEU A 9 -11.67 25.29 9.77
N ALA A 10 -12.69 24.63 10.32
CA ALA A 10 -12.67 23.20 10.62
C ALA A 10 -12.66 22.35 9.33
N LEU A 11 -13.37 22.77 8.28
CA LEU A 11 -13.32 22.13 6.96
C LEU A 11 -11.99 22.39 6.23
N ALA A 12 -11.35 23.55 6.45
CA ALA A 12 -10.04 23.84 5.87
C ALA A 12 -8.88 23.08 6.54
N SER A 13 -9.04 22.65 7.81
CA SER A 13 -8.02 21.88 8.53
C SER A 13 -7.94 20.40 8.10
N ASP A 14 -8.93 19.87 7.36
CA ASP A 14 -9.00 18.47 6.92
C ASP A 14 -8.64 18.28 5.44
N LEU A 15 -8.28 19.35 4.72
CA LEU A 15 -7.88 19.31 3.31
C LEU A 15 -6.37 19.06 3.17
N SER A 16 -5.92 17.89 3.63
CA SER A 16 -4.57 17.44 3.39
C SER A 16 -4.53 16.43 2.23
N VAL A 17 -3.50 16.53 1.40
CA VAL A 17 -3.21 15.51 0.40
C VAL A 17 -2.86 14.22 1.14
N PRO A 18 -3.59 13.10 0.94
CA PRO A 18 -3.26 11.85 1.59
C PRO A 18 -1.90 11.33 1.09
N ARG A 19 -1.11 10.74 1.98
CA ARG A 19 0.18 10.18 1.61
C ARG A 19 0.06 9.14 0.50
N TYR A 20 -0.91 8.24 0.59
CA TYR A 20 -1.22 7.25 -0.45
C TYR A 20 -2.59 7.54 -1.03
N PHE A 21 -2.67 7.58 -2.35
CA PHE A 21 -3.91 7.93 -3.04
C PHE A 21 -4.03 7.20 -4.38
N THR A 22 -5.24 7.21 -4.92
CA THR A 22 -5.54 6.95 -6.33
C THR A 22 -6.36 8.10 -6.89
N LEU A 23 -6.33 8.27 -8.21
CA LEU A 23 -7.12 9.27 -8.92
C LEU A 23 -8.19 8.59 -9.76
N GLY A 24 -9.43 9.03 -9.60
CA GLY A 24 -10.55 8.64 -10.45
C GLY A 24 -10.87 9.73 -11.47
N PHE A 25 -11.38 9.32 -12.62
CA PHE A 25 -11.92 10.23 -13.62
C PHE A 25 -13.40 9.95 -13.83
N ASN A 26 -14.25 10.82 -13.28
CA ASN A 26 -15.70 10.58 -13.15
C ASN A 26 -16.44 10.36 -14.50
N LEU A 27 -15.94 10.95 -15.58
CA LEU A 27 -16.60 10.86 -16.89
C LEU A 27 -16.46 9.48 -17.56
N LYS A 28 -15.41 8.71 -17.19
CA LYS A 28 -15.15 7.40 -17.80
C LYS A 28 -15.25 6.21 -16.81
N GLY A 29 -15.31 6.47 -15.49
CA GLY A 29 -15.32 5.41 -14.47
C GLY A 29 -14.02 4.60 -14.39
N TYR A 30 -12.90 5.18 -14.84
CA TYR A 30 -11.56 4.60 -14.76
C TYR A 30 -10.70 5.30 -13.74
N TYR A 31 -9.70 4.55 -13.26
CA TYR A 31 -8.68 5.05 -12.33
C TYR A 31 -7.35 5.24 -13.05
N LEU A 32 -6.61 6.24 -12.60
CA LEU A 32 -5.24 6.45 -13.08
C LEU A 32 -4.39 5.24 -12.69
N SER A 33 -3.68 4.69 -13.65
CA SER A 33 -2.89 3.46 -13.49
C SER A 33 -1.52 3.63 -14.12
N PHE A 34 -0.50 3.09 -13.45
CA PHE A 34 0.80 2.86 -14.05
C PHE A 34 0.67 1.75 -15.10
N VAL A 35 1.18 2.01 -16.30
CA VAL A 35 1.14 1.03 -17.40
C VAL A 35 2.45 0.25 -17.44
N ARG A 36 2.33 -1.08 -17.41
CA ARG A 36 3.42 -2.03 -17.55
C ARG A 36 3.11 -2.98 -18.71
N ASP A 37 3.52 -2.64 -19.90
CA ASP A 37 3.29 -3.46 -21.10
C ASP A 37 4.60 -3.89 -21.81
N GLY A 38 5.75 -3.39 -21.33
CA GLY A 38 7.06 -3.66 -21.94
C GLY A 38 7.23 -3.06 -23.34
N GLY A 39 6.28 -2.21 -23.77
CA GLY A 39 6.28 -1.53 -25.06
C GLY A 39 6.59 -0.03 -24.95
N GLU A 40 6.19 0.72 -25.96
CA GLU A 40 6.40 2.19 -26.03
C GLU A 40 5.70 2.96 -24.92
N MET A 41 4.64 2.37 -24.34
CA MET A 41 3.83 2.98 -23.27
C MET A 41 4.27 2.54 -21.87
N ASP A 42 5.33 1.73 -21.76
CA ASP A 42 5.83 1.31 -20.46
C ASP A 42 6.32 2.51 -19.64
N GLY A 43 5.83 2.62 -18.41
CA GLY A 43 6.10 3.78 -17.56
C GLY A 43 5.08 4.93 -17.66
N CYS A 44 4.21 4.94 -18.66
CA CYS A 44 3.15 5.95 -18.77
C CYS A 44 2.09 5.77 -17.68
N ILE A 45 1.45 6.88 -17.30
CA ILE A 45 0.27 6.86 -16.45
C ILE A 45 -0.98 7.18 -17.27
N ARG A 46 -1.99 6.32 -17.15
CA ARG A 46 -3.19 6.36 -17.97
C ARG A 46 -4.44 6.07 -17.15
N PHE A 47 -5.59 6.64 -17.54
CA PHE A 47 -6.90 6.28 -16.97
C PHE A 47 -7.44 5.00 -17.63
N VAL A 48 -6.83 3.87 -17.29
CA VAL A 48 -7.20 2.52 -17.77
C VAL A 48 -7.44 1.54 -16.64
N GLY A 49 -7.17 1.93 -15.39
CA GLY A 49 -7.42 1.10 -14.22
C GLY A 49 -8.90 0.85 -14.03
N THR A 50 -9.29 -0.42 -13.99
CA THR A 50 -10.68 -0.83 -13.78
C THR A 50 -11.05 -1.03 -12.32
N ASN A 51 -10.04 -1.19 -11.45
CA ASN A 51 -10.24 -1.40 -10.01
C ASN A 51 -9.50 -0.33 -9.21
N VAL A 52 -10.22 0.30 -8.31
CA VAL A 52 -9.67 1.36 -7.43
C VAL A 52 -8.58 0.84 -6.50
N ASP A 53 -8.63 -0.42 -6.12
CA ASP A 53 -7.75 -1.11 -5.18
C ASP A 53 -6.59 -1.87 -5.86
N SER A 54 -6.42 -1.71 -7.17
CA SER A 54 -5.31 -2.30 -7.90
C SER A 54 -3.97 -1.72 -7.42
N PRO A 55 -2.91 -2.52 -7.21
CA PRO A 55 -1.58 -2.00 -6.89
C PRO A 55 -1.05 -1.00 -7.93
N TYR A 56 -1.47 -1.11 -9.18
CA TYR A 56 -1.10 -0.23 -10.29
C TYR A 56 -1.73 1.16 -10.21
N THR A 57 -2.83 1.32 -9.45
CA THR A 57 -3.51 2.61 -9.26
C THR A 57 -3.04 3.35 -8.00
N LYS A 58 -2.12 2.75 -7.23
CA LYS A 58 -1.61 3.30 -5.98
C LYS A 58 -0.43 4.24 -6.21
N PHE A 59 -0.60 5.48 -5.78
CA PHE A 59 0.44 6.51 -5.80
C PHE A 59 0.76 7.02 -4.41
N GLU A 60 1.98 7.52 -4.22
CA GLU A 60 2.42 8.17 -2.98
C GLU A 60 2.77 9.62 -3.26
N ALA A 61 2.23 10.53 -2.45
CA ALA A 61 2.64 11.93 -2.41
C ALA A 61 3.71 12.09 -1.32
N GLU A 62 4.93 12.40 -1.72
CA GLU A 62 6.03 12.70 -0.83
C GLU A 62 6.24 14.22 -0.82
N ALA A 63 6.20 14.86 0.37
CA ALA A 63 6.40 16.30 0.48
C ALA A 63 7.76 16.72 -0.08
N ALA A 64 7.78 17.81 -0.83
CA ALA A 64 8.99 18.45 -1.29
C ALA A 64 9.57 19.40 -0.22
N THR A 65 10.75 19.98 -0.49
CA THR A 65 11.38 20.98 0.39
C THR A 65 10.50 22.25 0.48
N ALA A 66 9.87 22.65 -0.62
CA ALA A 66 8.95 23.78 -0.64
C ALA A 66 7.53 23.35 -0.23
N ASP A 67 6.92 24.13 0.68
CA ASP A 67 5.58 23.86 1.19
C ASP A 67 4.52 23.80 0.07
N GLY A 68 3.62 22.84 0.17
CA GLY A 68 2.51 22.66 -0.78
C GLY A 68 2.91 22.02 -2.10
N LEU A 69 4.18 21.64 -2.26
CA LEU A 69 4.67 20.88 -3.41
C LEU A 69 4.94 19.43 -3.03
N PHE A 70 4.78 18.53 -4.00
CA PHE A 70 4.91 17.10 -3.81
C PHE A 70 5.69 16.47 -4.96
N HIS A 71 6.43 15.42 -4.63
CA HIS A 71 6.85 14.41 -5.58
C HIS A 71 5.81 13.29 -5.57
N ILE A 72 5.32 12.90 -6.73
CA ILE A 72 4.35 11.80 -6.84
C ILE A 72 5.08 10.57 -7.35
N ARG A 73 4.92 9.46 -6.65
CA ARG A 73 5.58 8.20 -6.95
C ARG A 73 4.56 7.10 -7.23
N SER A 74 4.74 6.33 -8.29
CA SER A 74 4.02 5.08 -8.48
C SER A 74 4.56 4.02 -7.51
N CYS A 75 3.68 3.46 -6.67
CA CYS A 75 4.08 2.44 -5.69
C CYS A 75 4.45 1.11 -6.34
N GLN A 76 3.97 0.83 -7.56
CA GLN A 76 4.20 -0.42 -8.24
C GLN A 76 5.61 -0.55 -8.83
N ASN A 77 6.18 0.56 -9.33
CA ASN A 77 7.53 0.55 -9.92
C ASN A 77 8.55 1.43 -9.18
N ASN A 78 8.14 2.07 -8.07
CA ASN A 78 9.00 2.96 -7.29
C ASN A 78 9.65 4.11 -8.08
N ARG A 79 9.01 4.59 -9.15
CA ARG A 79 9.48 5.72 -9.94
C ARG A 79 8.61 6.94 -9.70
N TYR A 80 9.26 8.12 -9.75
CA TYR A 80 8.57 9.40 -9.62
C TYR A 80 7.97 9.83 -10.94
N TRP A 81 6.88 10.55 -10.83
CA TRP A 81 6.30 11.21 -11.99
C TRP A 81 7.22 12.30 -12.51
N GLU A 82 7.35 12.35 -13.81
CA GLU A 82 8.06 13.39 -14.53
C GLU A 82 7.34 13.70 -15.85
N ARG A 83 7.58 14.88 -16.39
CA ARG A 83 7.05 15.26 -17.70
C ARG A 83 8.03 14.83 -18.79
N ASN A 84 7.61 13.95 -19.66
CA ASN A 84 8.37 13.61 -20.86
C ASN A 84 8.23 14.74 -21.91
N LYS A 85 9.34 15.14 -22.53
CA LYS A 85 9.37 16.30 -23.45
C LYS A 85 8.52 16.15 -24.71
N ILE A 86 8.30 14.91 -25.17
CA ILE A 86 7.57 14.63 -26.42
C ILE A 86 6.67 13.41 -26.17
N PRO A 87 5.34 13.53 -26.21
CA PRO A 87 4.46 14.71 -26.42
C PRO A 87 3.92 15.35 -25.11
N ASP A 88 4.72 15.62 -24.11
CA ASP A 88 4.33 16.21 -22.81
C ASP A 88 3.60 15.25 -21.87
N TRP A 89 3.76 13.96 -22.06
CA TRP A 89 3.13 12.96 -21.22
C TRP A 89 3.76 12.91 -19.83
N ILE A 90 2.93 12.59 -18.85
CA ILE A 90 3.39 12.28 -17.52
C ILE A 90 3.69 10.79 -17.46
N THR A 91 4.93 10.47 -17.08
CA THR A 91 5.43 9.11 -16.93
C THR A 91 5.94 8.88 -15.52
N ALA A 92 5.86 7.66 -15.01
CA ALA A 92 6.47 7.25 -13.75
C ALA A 92 7.82 6.56 -14.06
N THR A 93 8.82 7.34 -14.48
CA THR A 93 10.12 6.86 -14.96
C THR A 93 11.33 7.45 -14.23
N ALA A 94 11.17 8.59 -13.52
CA ALA A 94 12.26 9.23 -12.80
C ALA A 94 12.72 8.38 -11.60
N LEU A 95 14.03 8.10 -11.56
CA LEU A 95 14.68 7.30 -10.51
C LEU A 95 14.85 8.09 -9.20
N LYS A 96 15.00 9.41 -9.30
CA LYS A 96 15.29 10.31 -8.18
C LYS A 96 14.37 11.53 -8.24
N LYS A 97 14.19 12.14 -7.09
CA LYS A 97 13.56 13.46 -6.97
C LYS A 97 14.43 14.52 -7.60
N ASP A 98 13.83 15.46 -8.33
CA ASP A 98 14.48 16.64 -8.88
C ASP A 98 13.61 17.86 -8.57
N GLU A 99 14.13 18.76 -7.72
CA GLU A 99 13.45 19.99 -7.31
C GLU A 99 13.91 21.22 -8.10
N ASP A 100 14.83 21.07 -9.07
CA ASP A 100 15.27 22.14 -9.93
C ASP A 100 14.16 22.50 -10.95
N GLN A 101 13.46 23.58 -10.68
CA GLN A 101 12.34 24.06 -11.52
C GLN A 101 12.80 24.60 -12.89
N THR A 102 14.09 24.74 -13.11
CA THR A 102 14.63 25.09 -14.43
C THR A 102 14.94 23.87 -15.28
N ASN A 103 14.97 22.69 -14.65
CA ASN A 103 15.31 21.43 -15.31
C ASN A 103 14.04 20.73 -15.84
N PRO A 104 14.04 20.29 -17.10
CA PRO A 104 12.94 19.48 -17.65
C PRO A 104 12.67 18.16 -16.90
N SER A 105 13.64 17.62 -16.14
CA SER A 105 13.49 16.44 -15.30
C SER A 105 12.86 16.71 -13.93
N CYS A 106 12.41 17.96 -13.70
CA CYS A 106 11.73 18.35 -12.47
C CYS A 106 10.55 17.40 -12.15
N THR A 107 10.51 16.91 -10.92
CA THR A 107 9.47 15.96 -10.45
C THR A 107 8.48 16.61 -9.48
N LEU A 108 8.42 17.94 -9.45
CA LEU A 108 7.54 18.69 -8.57
C LEU A 108 6.14 18.85 -9.15
N PHE A 109 5.14 18.59 -8.34
CA PHE A 109 3.73 18.78 -8.64
C PHE A 109 3.02 19.55 -7.52
N LYS A 110 2.00 20.32 -7.90
CA LYS A 110 1.12 21.04 -6.98
C LYS A 110 -0.30 20.51 -7.14
N LEU A 111 -0.92 20.10 -6.03
CA LEU A 111 -2.33 19.69 -6.01
C LEU A 111 -3.18 20.86 -5.55
N ILE A 112 -4.23 21.18 -6.32
CA ILE A 112 -5.16 22.29 -6.07
C ILE A 112 -6.54 21.71 -5.90
N PHE A 113 -7.13 21.83 -4.70
CA PHE A 113 -8.50 21.37 -4.47
C PHE A 113 -9.48 22.26 -5.22
N VAL A 114 -10.35 21.62 -6.02
CA VAL A 114 -11.43 22.28 -6.78
C VAL A 114 -12.71 22.28 -5.95
N ASP A 115 -13.07 21.13 -5.40
CA ASP A 115 -14.19 20.94 -4.51
C ASP A 115 -13.76 20.06 -3.32
N ALA A 116 -13.80 20.65 -2.13
CA ALA A 116 -13.41 20.00 -0.89
C ALA A 116 -14.37 18.87 -0.50
N ALA A 117 -15.67 19.06 -0.67
CA ALA A 117 -16.69 18.09 -0.30
C ALA A 117 -16.66 16.86 -1.22
N MET A 118 -16.40 17.08 -2.51
CA MET A 118 -16.27 16.03 -3.52
C MET A 118 -14.84 15.48 -3.60
N LYS A 119 -13.89 16.06 -2.86
CA LYS A 119 -12.46 15.71 -2.90
C LYS A 119 -11.90 15.68 -4.33
N THR A 120 -12.24 16.69 -5.12
CA THR A 120 -11.71 16.82 -6.48
C THR A 120 -10.54 17.78 -6.52
N VAL A 121 -9.55 17.46 -7.35
CA VAL A 121 -8.29 18.20 -7.47
C VAL A 121 -7.93 18.45 -8.91
N ARG A 122 -7.18 19.55 -9.15
CA ARG A 122 -6.31 19.76 -10.30
C ARG A 122 -4.88 19.54 -9.89
N ILE A 123 -4.06 19.08 -10.82
CA ILE A 123 -2.63 18.86 -10.59
C ILE A 123 -1.86 19.70 -11.60
N VAL A 124 -0.85 20.43 -11.12
CA VAL A 124 0.02 21.26 -11.95
C VAL A 124 1.45 20.71 -11.87
N HIS A 125 2.09 20.51 -13.02
CA HIS A 125 3.52 20.25 -13.09
C HIS A 125 4.27 21.57 -12.93
N VAL A 126 5.09 21.70 -11.88
CA VAL A 126 5.62 22.99 -11.43
C VAL A 126 6.56 23.63 -12.46
N GLN A 127 7.47 22.87 -13.04
CA GLN A 127 8.46 23.39 -14.00
C GLN A 127 7.82 23.97 -15.27
N SER A 128 6.75 23.34 -15.79
CA SER A 128 6.07 23.81 -16.99
C SER A 128 4.90 24.75 -16.72
N GLU A 129 4.48 24.88 -15.46
CA GLU A 129 3.25 25.58 -15.04
C GLU A 129 1.97 25.04 -15.71
N ASN A 130 2.04 23.84 -16.31
CA ASN A 130 0.93 23.23 -17.04
C ASN A 130 0.09 22.33 -16.12
N TYR A 131 -1.24 22.40 -16.34
CA TYR A 131 -2.19 21.49 -15.72
C TYR A 131 -2.11 20.11 -16.36
N LEU A 132 -2.22 19.09 -15.51
CA LEU A 132 -2.41 17.71 -15.97
C LEU A 132 -3.84 17.58 -16.50
N CYS A 133 -3.99 17.01 -17.68
CA CYS A 133 -5.29 16.74 -18.27
C CYS A 133 -5.33 15.35 -18.92
N LEU A 134 -6.53 14.79 -18.99
CA LEU A 134 -6.79 13.57 -19.73
C LEU A 134 -6.74 13.85 -21.21
N TRP A 135 -5.99 13.06 -21.96
CA TRP A 135 -5.91 13.16 -23.41
C TRP A 135 -6.61 11.99 -24.08
N GLY A 136 -7.60 12.28 -24.91
CA GLY A 136 -8.30 11.31 -25.74
C GLY A 136 -7.77 11.40 -27.17
N THR A 137 -7.00 10.43 -27.61
CA THR A 137 -6.47 10.38 -28.99
C THR A 137 -7.37 9.62 -29.95
N GLY A 138 -8.24 8.75 -29.41
CA GLY A 138 -8.95 7.75 -30.19
C GLY A 138 -8.09 6.56 -30.65
N GLU A 139 -6.76 6.66 -30.47
CA GLU A 139 -5.81 5.57 -30.74
C GLU A 139 -5.65 4.70 -29.49
N PRO A 140 -5.94 3.38 -29.54
CA PRO A 140 -5.96 2.52 -28.34
C PRO A 140 -4.66 2.55 -27.53
N ALA A 141 -3.50 2.74 -28.19
CA ALA A 141 -2.21 2.75 -27.51
C ALA A 141 -1.98 4.00 -26.66
N THR A 142 -2.50 5.17 -27.06
CA THR A 142 -2.23 6.47 -26.43
C THR A 142 -3.48 7.11 -25.81
N ASP A 143 -4.64 6.52 -25.99
CA ASP A 143 -5.89 7.03 -25.42
C ASP A 143 -5.84 6.99 -23.89
N SER A 144 -6.41 8.00 -23.27
CA SER A 144 -6.50 8.15 -21.82
C SER A 144 -5.15 8.38 -21.09
N CYS A 145 -4.10 8.78 -21.82
CA CYS A 145 -2.85 9.28 -21.21
C CYS A 145 -3.08 10.60 -20.47
N VAL A 146 -2.21 10.88 -19.53
CA VAL A 146 -2.17 12.18 -18.82
C VAL A 146 -1.04 13.02 -19.39
N LEU A 147 -1.37 14.25 -19.77
CA LEU A 147 -0.46 15.25 -20.32
C LEU A 147 -0.38 16.48 -19.42
N ALA A 148 0.75 17.18 -19.47
CA ALA A 148 0.93 18.51 -18.89
C ALA A 148 1.23 19.54 -19.99
N SER A 149 0.20 19.88 -20.81
CA SER A 149 0.38 20.67 -22.04
C SER A 149 -0.22 22.07 -21.99
N TYR A 150 -1.12 22.37 -21.04
CA TYR A 150 -1.86 23.62 -21.00
C TYR A 150 -1.62 24.39 -19.69
N ASN A 151 -1.27 25.68 -19.78
CA ASN A 151 -1.09 26.57 -18.63
C ASN A 151 -2.40 27.23 -18.14
N VAL A 152 -3.52 26.89 -18.76
CA VAL A 152 -4.86 27.30 -18.35
C VAL A 152 -5.71 26.04 -18.08
N TYR A 153 -6.58 26.12 -17.09
CA TYR A 153 -7.43 24.99 -16.75
C TYR A 153 -8.54 24.78 -17.81
N ASP A 154 -8.94 23.51 -17.99
CA ASP A 154 -9.99 23.16 -18.91
C ASP A 154 -11.38 23.37 -18.31
N HIS A 155 -12.20 24.19 -18.99
CA HIS A 155 -13.58 24.42 -18.60
C HIS A 155 -14.49 23.20 -18.81
N GLN A 156 -14.04 22.18 -19.57
CA GLN A 156 -14.78 20.94 -19.79
C GLN A 156 -14.46 19.88 -18.72
N GLY A 157 -13.47 20.15 -17.85
CA GLY A 157 -13.15 19.32 -16.70
C GLY A 157 -12.27 18.11 -16.99
N SER A 158 -11.55 18.09 -18.14
CA SER A 158 -10.56 17.02 -18.43
C SER A 158 -9.35 17.04 -17.48
N ASP A 159 -9.18 18.14 -16.71
CA ASP A 159 -8.15 18.38 -15.72
C ASP A 159 -8.62 18.21 -14.26
N ILE A 160 -9.86 17.74 -14.05
CA ILE A 160 -10.43 17.54 -12.72
C ILE A 160 -10.46 16.04 -12.40
N PHE A 161 -9.77 15.67 -11.33
CA PHE A 161 -9.65 14.30 -10.87
C PHE A 161 -10.24 14.13 -9.49
N GLN A 162 -10.90 13.00 -9.24
CA GLN A 162 -11.33 12.62 -7.90
C GLN A 162 -10.14 12.05 -7.13
N LEU A 163 -9.78 12.68 -6.03
CA LEU A 163 -8.72 12.24 -5.13
C LEU A 163 -9.30 11.26 -4.10
N ILE A 164 -8.87 10.02 -4.14
CA ILE A 164 -9.33 8.95 -3.26
C ILE A 164 -8.16 8.56 -2.35
N ASP A 165 -8.34 8.72 -1.04
CA ASP A 165 -7.37 8.28 -0.05
C ASP A 165 -7.29 6.74 -0.07
N TRP A 166 -6.12 6.21 -0.42
CA TRP A 166 -5.86 4.77 -0.46
C TRP A 166 -6.08 4.10 0.90
N SER A 167 -5.80 4.81 2.00
CA SER A 167 -5.99 4.27 3.35
C SER A 167 -7.46 4.07 3.71
N SER A 168 -8.37 4.75 2.99
CA SER A 168 -9.83 4.58 3.15
C SER A 168 -10.38 3.36 2.40
N LEU A 169 -9.60 2.78 1.47
CA LEU A 169 -9.99 1.57 0.77
C LEU A 169 -9.81 0.36 1.69
N LEU A 170 -10.81 -0.47 1.74
CA LEU A 170 -10.77 -1.71 2.51
C LEU A 170 -10.68 -2.91 1.57
N ILE A 171 -9.47 -3.43 1.43
CA ILE A 171 -9.19 -4.62 0.61
C ILE A 171 -9.38 -5.85 1.49
N LEU A 172 -10.42 -6.62 1.19
CA LEU A 172 -10.73 -7.86 1.88
C LEU A 172 -10.07 -9.06 1.19
N PRO A 173 -9.69 -10.12 1.93
CA PRO A 173 -9.35 -11.39 1.32
C PRO A 173 -10.52 -11.96 0.52
N ARG A 174 -10.20 -12.78 -0.47
CA ARG A 174 -11.22 -13.42 -1.32
C ARG A 174 -12.20 -14.27 -0.52
N TYR A 175 -11.74 -14.93 0.54
CA TYR A 175 -12.58 -15.76 1.41
C TYR A 175 -12.55 -15.23 2.84
N VAL A 176 -13.72 -14.97 3.39
CA VAL A 176 -13.89 -14.48 4.76
C VAL A 176 -14.98 -15.24 5.51
N ALA A 177 -14.88 -15.24 6.83
CA ALA A 177 -15.94 -15.55 7.76
C ALA A 177 -16.27 -14.29 8.56
N LEU A 178 -17.53 -13.98 8.73
CA LEU A 178 -18.00 -12.81 9.48
C LEU A 178 -18.61 -13.26 10.81
N LYS A 179 -18.18 -12.67 11.91
CA LYS A 179 -18.65 -12.98 13.26
C LYS A 179 -19.39 -11.76 13.84
N GLY A 180 -20.57 -11.99 14.38
CA GLY A 180 -21.39 -10.95 15.00
C GLY A 180 -21.01 -10.69 16.45
N ASN A 181 -21.63 -9.65 17.04
CA ASN A 181 -21.47 -9.28 18.46
C ASN A 181 -22.11 -10.28 19.46
N ASN A 182 -22.70 -11.37 18.96
CA ASN A 182 -23.15 -12.54 19.74
C ASN A 182 -22.17 -13.71 19.71
N ASP A 183 -20.93 -13.48 19.23
CA ASP A 183 -19.87 -14.48 19.06
C ASP A 183 -20.21 -15.67 18.14
N LYS A 184 -21.25 -15.53 17.29
CA LYS A 184 -21.60 -16.51 16.28
C LYS A 184 -21.20 -16.04 14.90
N TYR A 185 -20.80 -17.00 14.05
CA TYR A 185 -20.51 -16.76 12.64
C TYR A 185 -21.80 -16.60 11.83
N LEU A 186 -21.73 -15.70 10.86
CA LEU A 186 -22.73 -15.52 9.84
C LEU A 186 -22.71 -16.71 8.88
N CYS A 187 -23.83 -17.38 8.72
CA CYS A 187 -23.95 -18.56 7.90
C CYS A 187 -25.27 -18.55 7.12
N LEU A 188 -25.33 -19.30 6.04
CA LEU A 188 -26.56 -19.48 5.28
C LEU A 188 -27.52 -20.42 6.02
N ARG A 189 -28.74 -19.96 6.26
CA ARG A 189 -29.82 -20.77 6.86
C ARG A 189 -31.13 -20.54 6.13
N ASN A 190 -31.82 -21.62 5.82
CA ASN A 190 -33.16 -21.51 5.29
C ASN A 190 -34.15 -21.22 6.41
N GLN A 191 -34.88 -20.13 6.27
CA GLN A 191 -35.92 -19.71 7.21
C GLN A 191 -37.20 -19.37 6.48
N ASP A 192 -38.34 -19.65 7.10
CA ASP A 192 -39.70 -19.23 6.79
C ASP A 192 -40.10 -19.33 5.28
N PRO A 193 -40.60 -20.44 4.85
CA PRO A 193 -40.22 -21.82 5.10
C PRO A 193 -38.97 -22.25 4.30
N ASN A 194 -38.49 -21.43 3.30
CA ASN A 194 -37.35 -21.80 2.44
C ASN A 194 -36.52 -20.61 1.94
N TRP A 195 -36.60 -19.45 2.58
CA TRP A 195 -35.79 -18.30 2.16
C TRP A 195 -34.37 -18.37 2.71
N PRO A 196 -33.35 -18.14 1.87
CA PRO A 196 -31.93 -18.29 2.22
C PRO A 196 -31.39 -17.07 2.97
N TYR A 197 -31.70 -16.96 4.25
CA TYR A 197 -31.24 -15.87 5.12
C TYR A 197 -29.79 -16.04 5.51
N MET A 198 -29.10 -14.90 5.67
CA MET A 198 -27.81 -14.84 6.36
C MET A 198 -28.06 -14.64 7.86
N GLN A 199 -27.70 -15.65 8.67
CA GLN A 199 -27.98 -15.72 10.11
C GLN A 199 -26.72 -15.95 10.94
N PHE A 200 -26.59 -15.26 12.08
CA PHE A 200 -25.52 -15.49 13.06
C PHE A 200 -25.90 -16.66 14.00
N ALA A 201 -25.59 -17.89 13.61
CA ALA A 201 -26.17 -19.09 14.23
C ALA A 201 -25.17 -20.13 14.71
N THR A 202 -23.92 -20.16 14.23
CA THR A 202 -22.94 -21.19 14.59
C THR A 202 -21.69 -20.59 15.23
N ASP A 203 -21.02 -21.35 16.08
CA ASP A 203 -19.68 -21.04 16.63
C ASP A 203 -18.56 -21.80 15.91
N ASP A 204 -18.92 -22.66 14.96
CA ASP A 204 -17.98 -23.43 14.18
C ASP A 204 -17.65 -22.73 12.85
N ILE A 205 -16.41 -22.22 12.71
CA ILE A 205 -15.92 -21.65 11.46
C ILE A 205 -15.81 -22.69 10.33
N GLY A 206 -15.74 -23.96 10.70
CA GLY A 206 -15.70 -25.10 9.77
C GLY A 206 -17.07 -25.51 9.20
N ASP A 207 -18.16 -24.94 9.69
CA ASP A 207 -19.49 -25.14 9.08
C ASP A 207 -19.46 -24.70 7.62
N SER A 208 -19.81 -25.61 6.70
CA SER A 208 -19.71 -25.39 5.25
C SER A 208 -20.54 -24.20 4.73
N THR A 209 -21.46 -23.69 5.52
CA THR A 209 -22.32 -22.54 5.20
C THR A 209 -21.77 -21.21 5.72
N VAL A 210 -20.63 -21.19 6.42
CA VAL A 210 -19.97 -20.01 6.97
C VAL A 210 -19.07 -19.30 5.95
N PRO A 211 -18.22 -20.01 5.16
CA PRO A 211 -17.28 -19.31 4.30
C PRO A 211 -17.98 -18.50 3.22
N LEU A 212 -17.56 -17.25 3.08
CA LEU A 212 -18.06 -16.28 2.11
C LEU A 212 -16.98 -15.98 1.09
N GLU A 213 -17.36 -15.92 -0.18
CA GLU A 213 -16.48 -15.46 -1.27
C GLU A 213 -16.79 -14.00 -1.61
N ILE A 214 -15.76 -13.16 -1.58
CA ILE A 214 -15.82 -11.71 -1.83
C ILE A 214 -15.40 -11.44 -3.26
N PHE A 215 -16.17 -10.61 -3.94
CA PHE A 215 -15.92 -10.12 -5.29
C PHE A 215 -15.86 -8.60 -5.25
N SER A 216 -14.65 -8.05 -5.31
CA SER A 216 -14.46 -6.60 -5.41
C SER A 216 -15.02 -6.07 -6.72
N THR A 217 -15.64 -4.92 -6.64
CA THR A 217 -16.10 -4.17 -7.82
C THR A 217 -15.16 -3.01 -8.11
N THR A 218 -15.36 -2.35 -9.23
CA THR A 218 -14.44 -1.30 -9.70
C THR A 218 -14.28 -0.13 -8.74
N ASP A 219 -15.30 0.18 -7.92
CA ASP A 219 -15.35 1.34 -7.02
C ASP A 219 -15.02 1.01 -5.55
N GLY A 220 -14.48 -0.19 -5.28
CA GLY A 220 -14.15 -0.66 -3.91
C GLY A 220 -15.37 -1.14 -3.13
N THR A 221 -16.54 -1.27 -3.74
CA THR A 221 -17.64 -2.04 -3.18
C THR A 221 -17.46 -3.53 -3.44
N VAL A 222 -18.24 -4.36 -2.79
CA VAL A 222 -18.14 -5.81 -2.92
C VAL A 222 -19.50 -6.45 -3.19
N ARG A 223 -19.48 -7.57 -3.91
CA ARG A 223 -20.53 -8.59 -3.88
C ARG A 223 -20.04 -9.78 -3.08
N THR A 224 -20.95 -10.43 -2.42
CA THR A 224 -20.62 -11.55 -1.54
C THR A 224 -21.56 -12.71 -1.82
N LYS A 225 -21.03 -13.93 -1.84
CA LYS A 225 -21.82 -15.15 -1.86
C LYS A 225 -21.28 -16.18 -0.88
N PRO A 226 -22.15 -17.01 -0.24
CA PRO A 226 -21.70 -18.19 0.50
C PRO A 226 -21.03 -19.19 -0.44
N THR A 227 -19.95 -19.83 -0.02
CA THR A 227 -19.23 -20.81 -0.87
C THR A 227 -20.02 -22.10 -1.13
N CYS A 228 -21.07 -22.35 -0.35
CA CYS A 228 -21.98 -23.50 -0.49
C CYS A 228 -23.09 -23.28 -1.52
N THR A 229 -23.19 -22.08 -2.13
CA THR A 229 -24.16 -21.77 -3.19
C THR A 229 -23.53 -20.84 -4.21
N ASP A 230 -24.11 -20.78 -5.42
CA ASP A 230 -23.70 -19.83 -6.45
C ASP A 230 -24.49 -18.51 -6.44
N LYS A 231 -25.35 -18.31 -5.41
CA LYS A 231 -26.18 -17.12 -5.29
C LYS A 231 -25.52 -16.01 -4.49
N PHE A 232 -25.56 -14.80 -5.02
CA PHE A 232 -25.06 -13.60 -4.35
C PHE A 232 -26.04 -13.08 -3.30
N TRP A 233 -25.52 -12.37 -2.33
CA TRP A 233 -26.32 -11.63 -1.37
C TRP A 233 -27.15 -10.54 -2.05
N ARG A 234 -28.37 -10.39 -1.59
CA ARG A 234 -29.30 -9.32 -1.99
C ARG A 234 -30.10 -8.84 -0.78
N ARG A 235 -30.29 -7.53 -0.68
CA ARG A 235 -31.21 -6.94 0.29
C ARG A 235 -32.66 -7.10 -0.21
N SER A 236 -33.58 -7.60 0.66
CA SER A 236 -35.00 -7.72 0.34
C SER A 236 -35.88 -7.85 1.60
N PRO A 237 -36.83 -6.98 1.90
CA PRO A 237 -36.74 -5.53 1.64
C PRO A 237 -35.58 -4.88 2.39
N ASN A 238 -35.20 -5.40 3.60
CA ASN A 238 -34.03 -5.03 4.37
C ASN A 238 -33.23 -6.25 4.88
N TRP A 239 -33.80 -7.45 4.79
CA TRP A 239 -33.10 -8.70 5.11
C TRP A 239 -32.06 -9.03 4.03
N ILE A 240 -30.98 -9.65 4.42
CA ILE A 240 -29.96 -10.10 3.48
C ILE A 240 -30.16 -11.57 3.18
N TRP A 241 -30.46 -11.86 1.88
CA TRP A 241 -30.68 -13.19 1.34
C TRP A 241 -29.58 -13.56 0.37
N ALA A 242 -29.26 -14.85 0.24
CA ALA A 242 -28.32 -15.38 -0.73
C ALA A 242 -29.11 -16.04 -1.89
N ASP A 243 -29.80 -15.23 -2.70
CA ASP A 243 -30.72 -15.70 -3.73
C ASP A 243 -30.55 -15.05 -5.11
N SER A 244 -29.58 -14.13 -5.27
CA SER A 244 -29.44 -13.34 -6.49
C SER A 244 -28.44 -13.94 -7.49
N ASP A 245 -28.82 -13.96 -8.77
CA ASP A 245 -27.94 -14.21 -9.91
C ASP A 245 -27.47 -12.90 -10.58
N ASP A 246 -28.04 -11.77 -10.15
CA ASP A 246 -27.79 -10.48 -10.78
C ASP A 246 -26.49 -9.86 -10.27
N THR A 247 -25.52 -9.75 -11.17
CA THR A 247 -24.23 -9.09 -10.96
C THR A 247 -24.09 -7.76 -11.69
N SER A 248 -25.20 -7.22 -12.22
CA SER A 248 -25.19 -5.94 -12.92
C SER A 248 -24.87 -4.78 -11.96
N SER A 249 -24.22 -3.74 -12.45
CA SER A 249 -23.91 -2.52 -11.66
C SER A 249 -25.16 -1.73 -11.27
N ASN A 250 -26.29 -1.99 -11.93
CA ASN A 250 -27.56 -1.30 -11.68
C ASN A 250 -28.29 -1.82 -10.45
N ASN A 251 -28.04 -3.08 -10.04
CA ASN A 251 -28.67 -3.66 -8.87
C ASN A 251 -27.88 -3.34 -7.60
N LYS A 252 -28.17 -2.18 -7.01
CA LYS A 252 -27.51 -1.71 -5.78
C LYS A 252 -27.84 -2.54 -4.54
N ASP A 253 -28.89 -3.35 -4.57
CA ASP A 253 -29.24 -4.25 -3.46
C ASP A 253 -28.25 -5.40 -3.30
N THR A 254 -27.48 -5.73 -4.35
CA THR A 254 -26.41 -6.74 -4.32
C THR A 254 -25.03 -6.16 -4.01
N LEU A 255 -24.92 -4.84 -3.85
CA LEU A 255 -23.68 -4.14 -3.63
C LEU A 255 -23.54 -3.71 -2.16
N PHE A 256 -22.37 -3.98 -1.60
CA PHE A 256 -22.05 -3.64 -0.21
C PHE A 256 -20.75 -2.84 -0.17
N ARG A 257 -20.73 -1.77 0.64
CA ARG A 257 -19.51 -1.01 0.90
C ARG A 257 -18.95 -1.42 2.25
N PRO A 258 -17.79 -2.05 2.30
CA PRO A 258 -17.12 -2.33 3.56
C PRO A 258 -16.51 -1.03 4.13
N VAL A 259 -16.63 -0.85 5.44
CA VAL A 259 -16.11 0.29 6.18
C VAL A 259 -15.22 -0.24 7.30
N LYS A 260 -13.98 0.19 7.35
CA LYS A 260 -13.03 -0.24 8.38
C LYS A 260 -13.41 0.36 9.73
N VAL A 261 -13.51 -0.46 10.76
CA VAL A 261 -13.68 -0.04 12.15
C VAL A 261 -12.34 -0.13 12.89
N ASP A 262 -11.68 -1.28 12.77
CA ASP A 262 -10.34 -1.53 13.31
C ASP A 262 -9.59 -2.56 12.44
N ASN A 263 -8.51 -3.15 12.96
CA ASN A 263 -7.68 -4.11 12.21
C ASN A 263 -8.36 -5.46 11.94
N LYS A 264 -9.51 -5.75 12.55
CA LYS A 264 -10.25 -7.03 12.42
C LYS A 264 -11.74 -6.84 12.23
N THR A 265 -12.26 -5.63 12.43
CA THR A 265 -13.69 -5.33 12.47
C THR A 265 -14.08 -4.39 11.35
N ILE A 266 -15.20 -4.68 10.70
CA ILE A 266 -15.79 -3.89 9.64
C ILE A 266 -17.27 -3.60 9.89
N GLY A 267 -17.79 -2.58 9.23
CA GLY A 267 -19.21 -2.42 8.95
C GLY A 267 -19.48 -2.70 7.48
N LEU A 268 -20.70 -3.10 7.13
CA LEU A 268 -21.14 -3.25 5.74
C LEU A 268 -22.33 -2.34 5.49
N ILE A 269 -22.23 -1.44 4.50
CA ILE A 269 -23.34 -0.60 4.04
C ILE A 269 -23.91 -1.21 2.77
N ASN A 270 -25.22 -1.51 2.75
CA ASN A 270 -25.90 -1.89 1.51
C ASN A 270 -26.20 -0.65 0.66
N LEU A 271 -25.81 -0.63 -0.62
CA LEU A 271 -25.97 0.54 -1.47
C LEU A 271 -27.40 0.77 -1.95
N GLY A 272 -28.30 -0.21 -1.80
CA GLY A 272 -29.71 -0.07 -2.17
C GLY A 272 -30.50 0.87 -1.24
N ASN A 273 -30.12 0.92 0.05
CA ASN A 273 -30.76 1.82 1.03
C ASN A 273 -29.78 2.70 1.81
N ASN A 274 -28.46 2.54 1.59
CA ASN A 274 -27.38 3.24 2.31
C ASN A 274 -27.38 3.02 3.84
N TYR A 275 -27.86 1.86 4.31
CA TYR A 275 -27.88 1.50 5.71
C TYR A 275 -26.84 0.43 6.02
N PHE A 276 -26.30 0.49 7.24
CA PHE A 276 -25.43 -0.56 7.76
C PHE A 276 -26.22 -1.85 7.98
N CYS A 277 -25.61 -2.95 7.59
CA CYS A 277 -26.06 -4.29 7.88
C CYS A 277 -25.75 -4.62 9.35
N LYS A 278 -26.75 -5.03 10.10
CA LYS A 278 -26.61 -5.41 11.51
C LYS A 278 -27.28 -6.75 11.80
N ARG A 279 -26.88 -7.38 12.89
CA ARG A 279 -27.62 -8.51 13.47
C ARG A 279 -28.93 -7.98 14.04
N LEU A 280 -30.05 -8.60 13.66
CA LEU A 280 -31.39 -8.20 14.07
C LEU A 280 -32.26 -9.42 14.39
N THR A 281 -33.03 -9.31 15.48
CA THR A 281 -34.09 -10.27 15.83
C THR A 281 -35.42 -9.51 15.83
N THR A 282 -36.26 -9.79 14.84
CA THR A 282 -37.61 -9.23 14.70
C THR A 282 -38.40 -10.02 13.65
N GLU A 283 -39.71 -9.84 13.58
CA GLU A 283 -40.56 -10.46 12.56
C GLU A 283 -40.42 -12.00 12.52
N GLY A 284 -40.22 -12.65 13.65
CA GLY A 284 -40.01 -14.10 13.72
C GLY A 284 -38.66 -14.59 13.21
N LYS A 285 -37.74 -13.69 12.79
CA LYS A 285 -36.38 -13.99 12.37
C LYS A 285 -35.44 -13.71 13.52
N GLU A 286 -34.59 -14.69 13.86
CA GLU A 286 -33.67 -14.57 14.99
C GLU A 286 -32.23 -14.41 14.49
N ASN A 287 -31.56 -13.37 14.98
CA ASN A 287 -30.15 -13.10 14.70
C ASN A 287 -29.80 -13.06 13.19
N CYS A 288 -30.70 -12.59 12.33
CA CYS A 288 -30.46 -12.49 10.90
C CYS A 288 -29.80 -11.14 10.54
N LEU A 289 -29.04 -11.14 9.44
CA LEU A 289 -28.40 -9.94 8.91
C LEU A 289 -29.45 -9.07 8.20
N ASN A 290 -29.49 -7.77 8.56
CA ASN A 290 -30.49 -6.83 8.07
C ASN A 290 -29.88 -5.44 7.87
N ALA A 291 -30.06 -4.80 6.72
CA ALA A 291 -29.63 -3.44 6.42
C ALA A 291 -30.59 -2.42 7.07
N ALA A 292 -30.46 -2.18 8.37
CA ALA A 292 -31.49 -1.55 9.21
C ALA A 292 -31.12 -0.21 9.82
N VAL A 293 -29.85 0.20 9.88
CA VAL A 293 -29.43 1.38 10.65
C VAL A 293 -28.58 2.36 9.84
N PRO A 294 -28.81 3.69 9.99
CA PRO A 294 -28.09 4.70 9.21
C PRO A 294 -26.66 4.95 9.74
N SER A 295 -26.34 4.46 10.93
CA SER A 295 -25.02 4.62 11.55
C SER A 295 -24.52 3.31 12.13
N LEU A 296 -23.20 3.22 12.32
CA LEU A 296 -22.55 2.04 12.84
C LEU A 296 -22.92 1.82 14.32
N THR A 297 -23.67 0.74 14.61
CA THR A 297 -23.99 0.29 15.96
C THR A 297 -23.15 -0.91 16.35
N LYS A 298 -23.17 -1.34 17.60
CA LYS A 298 -22.47 -2.54 18.07
C LYS A 298 -22.90 -3.80 17.30
N GLU A 299 -24.19 -3.92 16.95
CA GLU A 299 -24.75 -5.05 16.20
C GLU A 299 -24.36 -5.02 14.71
N ALA A 300 -23.89 -3.87 14.20
CA ALA A 300 -23.42 -3.70 12.84
C ALA A 300 -21.89 -3.85 12.71
N GLN A 301 -21.19 -4.05 13.82
CA GLN A 301 -19.77 -4.38 13.84
C GLN A 301 -19.59 -5.88 13.59
N LEU A 302 -18.86 -6.22 12.54
CA LEU A 302 -18.62 -7.58 12.10
C LEU A 302 -17.13 -7.86 12.20
N THR A 303 -16.76 -8.84 13.03
CA THR A 303 -15.39 -9.33 13.09
C THR A 303 -15.11 -10.18 11.86
N VAL A 304 -14.02 -9.91 11.17
CA VAL A 304 -13.59 -10.65 9.97
C VAL A 304 -12.52 -11.65 10.38
N GLU A 305 -12.70 -12.88 9.95
CA GLU A 305 -11.71 -13.95 10.06
C GLU A 305 -11.54 -14.64 8.70
N GLU A 306 -10.43 -15.31 8.49
CA GLU A 306 -10.21 -16.10 7.29
C GLU A 306 -10.61 -17.56 7.58
N PRO A 307 -11.52 -18.18 6.80
CA PRO A 307 -11.94 -19.57 6.98
C PRO A 307 -10.90 -20.54 6.41
N VAL A 308 -9.62 -20.32 6.76
CA VAL A 308 -8.44 -21.02 6.25
C VAL A 308 -7.90 -21.98 7.30
N LEU A 309 -7.89 -23.29 6.99
CA LEU A 309 -7.33 -24.34 7.81
C LEU A 309 -5.80 -24.36 7.75
N SER A 310 -5.25 -24.22 6.54
CA SER A 310 -3.81 -24.11 6.32
C SER A 310 -3.50 -23.17 5.15
N ARG A 311 -2.37 -22.48 5.26
CA ARG A 311 -1.85 -21.57 4.23
C ARG A 311 -0.39 -21.86 3.96
N ASP A 312 -0.06 -22.06 2.68
CA ASP A 312 1.30 -22.16 2.19
C ASP A 312 1.61 -20.93 1.31
N ILE A 313 2.74 -20.28 1.57
CA ILE A 313 3.25 -19.18 0.76
C ILE A 313 4.57 -19.62 0.13
N TYR A 314 4.67 -19.49 -1.18
CA TYR A 314 5.81 -19.95 -1.95
C TYR A 314 6.01 -19.12 -3.23
N GLY A 315 7.11 -19.35 -3.94
CA GLY A 315 7.36 -18.72 -5.23
C GLY A 315 7.47 -17.20 -5.16
N VAL A 316 8.08 -16.68 -4.08
CA VAL A 316 8.31 -15.24 -3.92
C VAL A 316 9.23 -14.73 -5.02
N LYS A 317 8.80 -13.69 -5.74
CA LYS A 317 9.56 -13.06 -6.82
C LYS A 317 9.73 -11.58 -6.49
N TYR A 318 10.97 -11.17 -6.23
CA TYR A 318 11.33 -9.78 -6.04
C TYR A 318 11.56 -9.10 -7.39
N ASN A 319 10.91 -7.95 -7.60
CA ASN A 319 11.13 -7.14 -8.79
C ASN A 319 12.25 -6.12 -8.51
N LEU A 320 13.48 -6.52 -8.71
CA LEU A 320 14.65 -5.69 -8.44
C LEU A 320 14.75 -4.47 -9.37
N ASP A 321 14.26 -4.58 -10.60
CA ASP A 321 14.25 -3.46 -11.56
C ASP A 321 13.38 -2.29 -11.09
N TYR A 322 12.37 -2.59 -10.28
CA TYR A 322 11.46 -1.61 -9.68
C TYR A 322 11.79 -1.34 -8.21
N SER A 323 12.95 -1.76 -7.75
CA SER A 323 13.44 -1.41 -6.43
C SER A 323 13.95 0.02 -6.35
N ARG A 324 14.05 0.56 -5.13
CA ARG A 324 14.67 1.86 -4.85
C ARG A 324 15.51 1.81 -3.59
N VAL A 325 16.54 2.66 -3.53
CA VAL A 325 17.31 2.98 -2.34
C VAL A 325 17.04 4.44 -1.98
N TYR A 326 16.82 4.72 -0.71
CA TYR A 326 16.51 6.06 -0.21
C TYR A 326 16.95 6.22 1.25
N ASP A 327 16.86 7.44 1.80
CA ASP A 327 17.30 7.81 3.16
C ASP A 327 18.75 7.41 3.43
N GLU A 328 19.61 7.65 2.42
CA GLU A 328 21.05 7.35 2.53
C GLU A 328 21.75 8.37 3.42
N SER A 329 22.54 7.88 4.37
CA SER A 329 23.34 8.72 5.25
C SER A 329 24.69 8.06 5.55
N VAL A 330 25.74 8.87 5.49
CA VAL A 330 27.10 8.42 5.85
C VAL A 330 27.32 8.65 7.34
N LEU A 331 27.68 7.60 8.06
CA LEU A 331 27.82 7.60 9.52
C LEU A 331 29.20 7.08 9.93
N ILE A 332 29.75 7.66 10.98
CA ILE A 332 30.88 7.07 11.70
C ILE A 332 30.32 6.04 12.67
N VAL A 333 30.48 4.77 12.34
CA VAL A 333 29.92 3.63 13.12
C VAL A 333 30.86 3.17 14.24
N ALA A 334 32.16 3.40 14.09
CA ALA A 334 33.15 3.17 15.15
C ALA A 334 34.33 4.14 15.01
N ARG A 335 35.01 4.40 16.13
CA ARG A 335 36.20 5.23 16.19
C ARG A 335 37.15 4.66 17.21
N ASN A 336 38.46 4.58 16.86
CA ASN A 336 39.53 4.27 17.79
C ASN A 336 40.82 4.92 17.32
N SER A 337 41.88 4.90 18.16
CA SER A 337 43.14 5.55 17.84
C SER A 337 44.32 4.74 18.31
N ALA A 338 45.46 4.91 17.64
CA ALA A 338 46.75 4.43 18.05
C ALA A 338 47.75 5.58 18.13
N SER A 339 48.64 5.56 19.14
CA SER A 339 49.66 6.57 19.33
C SER A 339 51.05 5.94 19.29
N ASN A 340 51.95 6.58 18.56
CA ASN A 340 53.35 6.19 18.45
C ASN A 340 54.23 7.27 19.12
N TYR A 341 54.82 6.94 20.24
CA TYR A 341 55.72 7.80 21.00
C TYR A 341 57.19 7.60 20.62
N ASN A 342 57.50 6.69 19.68
CA ASN A 342 58.85 6.45 19.20
C ASN A 342 59.28 7.47 18.16
N GLN A 343 60.59 7.54 17.92
CA GLN A 343 61.15 8.43 16.88
C GLN A 343 61.03 7.85 15.45
N ASP A 344 60.67 6.57 15.33
CA ASP A 344 60.47 5.88 14.05
C ASP A 344 59.01 5.50 13.83
N PRO A 345 58.54 5.46 12.58
CA PRO A 345 57.19 4.98 12.25
C PRO A 345 56.96 3.55 12.74
N SER A 346 55.75 3.26 13.23
CA SER A 346 55.37 1.93 13.71
C SER A 346 54.07 1.47 13.11
N ALA A 347 54.01 0.21 12.66
CA ALA A 347 52.75 -0.41 12.24
C ALA A 347 51.99 -0.88 13.49
N LEU A 348 50.76 -0.37 13.67
CA LEU A 348 49.89 -0.67 14.81
C LEU A 348 48.57 -1.19 14.35
N ASP A 349 47.99 -2.11 15.09
CA ASP A 349 46.67 -2.64 14.87
C ASP A 349 45.63 -1.82 15.66
N VAL A 350 44.68 -1.23 14.97
CA VAL A 350 43.55 -0.50 15.57
C VAL A 350 42.31 -1.37 15.52
N LYS A 351 41.83 -1.82 16.66
CA LYS A 351 40.59 -2.60 16.78
C LYS A 351 39.41 -1.68 16.84
N LEU A 352 38.41 -1.95 16.01
CA LEU A 352 37.13 -1.23 15.97
C LEU A 352 36.00 -2.23 16.13
N SER A 353 34.98 -1.85 16.85
CA SER A 353 33.76 -2.65 17.02
C SER A 353 32.56 -1.78 16.77
N TYR A 354 31.59 -2.27 15.98
CA TYR A 354 30.34 -1.59 15.75
C TYR A 354 29.17 -2.58 15.75
N THR A 355 27.98 -2.05 15.92
CA THR A 355 26.77 -2.82 15.88
C THR A 355 26.16 -2.71 14.48
N ASP A 356 26.20 -3.80 13.71
CA ASP A 356 25.48 -3.92 12.45
C ASP A 356 24.01 -4.21 12.74
N THR A 357 23.13 -3.36 12.24
CA THR A 357 21.69 -3.50 12.44
C THR A 357 20.99 -3.54 11.09
N LYS A 358 20.31 -4.65 10.83
CA LYS A 358 19.47 -4.85 9.65
C LYS A 358 18.01 -4.89 10.07
N THR A 359 17.15 -4.17 9.38
CA THR A 359 15.70 -4.27 9.56
C THR A 359 15.05 -4.81 8.30
N SER A 360 13.95 -5.53 8.44
CA SER A 360 13.19 -6.08 7.33
C SER A 360 11.71 -6.13 7.67
N THR A 361 10.88 -5.76 6.71
CA THR A 361 9.42 -5.75 6.83
C THR A 361 8.81 -6.16 5.50
N TRP A 362 7.93 -7.17 5.52
CA TRP A 362 7.13 -7.56 4.35
C TRP A 362 5.69 -7.10 4.54
N LYS A 363 5.18 -6.29 3.62
CA LYS A 363 3.81 -5.79 3.62
C LYS A 363 3.06 -6.38 2.43
N THR A 364 1.81 -6.72 2.64
CA THR A 364 0.85 -7.11 1.59
C THR A 364 -0.18 -6.00 1.37
N THR A 365 -0.99 -6.13 0.34
CA THR A 365 -2.06 -5.17 0.01
C THR A 365 -3.27 -5.24 0.92
N PHE A 366 -3.46 -6.33 1.66
CA PHE A 366 -4.63 -6.49 2.53
C PHE A 366 -4.67 -5.47 3.66
N SER A 367 -5.85 -4.86 3.85
CA SER A 367 -6.05 -3.77 4.80
C SER A 367 -6.32 -4.24 6.23
N LEU A 368 -6.62 -5.52 6.42
CA LEU A 368 -6.90 -6.14 7.71
C LEU A 368 -5.77 -7.08 8.14
N LYS A 369 -5.53 -7.14 9.44
CA LYS A 369 -4.61 -8.12 10.04
C LYS A 369 -5.41 -9.38 10.38
N LEU A 370 -5.67 -10.21 9.39
CA LEU A 370 -6.39 -11.47 9.53
C LEU A 370 -5.37 -12.61 9.68
N GLY A 371 -5.59 -13.45 10.64
CA GLY A 371 -4.56 -14.33 11.15
C GLY A 371 -4.64 -15.79 10.73
N ALA A 372 -4.65 -16.13 9.42
CA ALA A 372 -4.18 -17.47 9.09
C ALA A 372 -2.66 -17.47 9.29
N LYS A 373 -2.21 -18.05 10.41
CA LYS A 373 -0.78 -18.13 10.74
C LYS A 373 -0.10 -19.09 9.76
N ALA A 374 0.81 -18.56 8.96
CA ALA A 374 1.76 -19.34 8.19
C ALA A 374 3.16 -18.87 8.59
N THR A 375 4.07 -19.79 8.86
CA THR A 375 5.50 -19.45 8.92
C THR A 375 6.00 -19.34 7.49
N MET A 376 6.61 -18.21 7.16
CA MET A 376 7.06 -17.88 5.82
C MET A 376 8.55 -17.59 5.86
N ASP A 377 9.32 -18.28 5.04
CA ASP A 377 10.76 -18.09 4.94
C ASP A 377 11.09 -17.28 3.68
N PHE A 378 11.70 -16.13 3.88
CA PHE A 378 12.04 -15.21 2.80
C PHE A 378 13.54 -14.97 2.73
N SER A 379 14.10 -15.00 1.53
CA SER A 379 15.44 -14.45 1.26
C SER A 379 15.41 -12.93 1.41
N LEU A 380 16.49 -12.34 1.93
CA LEU A 380 16.58 -10.92 2.22
C LEU A 380 17.19 -10.14 1.05
N PRO A 381 16.44 -9.26 0.36
CA PRO A 381 17.03 -8.21 -0.45
C PRO A 381 17.74 -7.19 0.46
N LEU A 382 19.04 -6.96 0.21
CA LEU A 382 19.87 -6.02 0.97
C LEU A 382 20.61 -5.08 0.01
N ILE A 383 21.03 -3.93 0.53
CA ILE A 383 21.82 -2.97 -0.24
C ILE A 383 23.31 -3.36 -0.15
N PHE A 384 23.93 -3.58 -1.31
CA PHE A 384 25.37 -3.80 -1.48
C PHE A 384 25.89 -2.80 -2.51
N GLU A 385 26.92 -2.03 -2.17
CA GLU A 385 27.54 -1.03 -3.05
C GLU A 385 26.53 -0.09 -3.75
N GLY A 386 25.42 0.26 -3.05
CA GLY A 386 24.36 1.10 -3.59
C GLY A 386 23.37 0.40 -4.52
N LYS A 387 23.49 -0.93 -4.72
CA LYS A 387 22.55 -1.76 -5.47
C LYS A 387 21.83 -2.73 -4.54
N ILE A 388 20.67 -3.18 -4.93
CA ILE A 388 19.89 -4.16 -4.17
C ILE A 388 20.11 -5.55 -4.78
N GLU A 389 20.52 -6.48 -3.91
CA GLU A 389 20.73 -7.88 -4.28
C GLU A 389 20.01 -8.79 -3.29
N VAL A 390 19.49 -9.93 -3.77
CA VAL A 390 18.88 -10.92 -2.90
C VAL A 390 20.00 -11.71 -2.22
N SER A 391 20.12 -11.57 -0.90
CA SER A 391 21.14 -12.27 -0.14
C SER A 391 20.80 -13.75 0.06
N GLY A 392 21.80 -14.55 0.44
CA GLY A 392 21.58 -15.93 0.88
C GLY A 392 20.98 -16.04 2.30
N GLU A 393 20.82 -14.93 3.00
CA GLU A 393 20.21 -14.92 4.34
C GLU A 393 18.69 -15.17 4.20
N VAL A 394 18.15 -16.03 5.05
CA VAL A 394 16.72 -16.33 5.12
C VAL A 394 16.17 -15.87 6.44
N GLN A 395 15.00 -15.24 6.41
CA GLN A 395 14.29 -14.80 7.60
C GLN A 395 12.87 -15.32 7.61
N SER A 396 12.46 -15.87 8.76
CA SER A 396 11.10 -16.34 8.98
C SER A 396 10.24 -15.22 9.55
N ILE A 397 9.04 -15.02 8.97
CA ILE A 397 7.99 -14.19 9.53
C ILE A 397 6.73 -15.01 9.79
N THR A 398 5.94 -14.58 10.74
CA THR A 398 4.65 -15.20 11.08
C THR A 398 3.48 -14.27 10.81
N GLU A 399 3.75 -12.99 10.58
CA GLU A 399 2.72 -11.96 10.41
C GLU A 399 3.17 -10.90 9.39
N TRP A 400 2.29 -10.55 8.47
CA TRP A 400 2.51 -9.47 7.52
C TRP A 400 2.62 -8.11 8.23
N GLY A 401 3.59 -7.29 7.79
CA GLY A 401 3.84 -5.97 8.37
C GLY A 401 4.65 -6.00 9.67
N GLU A 402 5.05 -7.17 10.15
CA GLU A 402 6.00 -7.29 11.27
C GLU A 402 7.39 -6.82 10.82
N THR A 403 8.01 -5.96 11.63
CA THR A 403 9.40 -5.55 11.41
C THR A 403 10.32 -6.42 12.25
N LYS A 404 11.21 -7.14 11.58
CA LYS A 404 12.29 -7.89 12.21
C LYS A 404 13.55 -7.03 12.24
N THR A 405 14.26 -7.10 13.36
CA THR A 405 15.55 -6.44 13.53
C THR A 405 16.58 -7.50 13.88
N LEU A 406 17.63 -7.58 13.07
CA LEU A 406 18.80 -8.40 13.33
C LEU A 406 19.95 -7.47 13.73
N THR A 407 20.56 -7.74 14.87
CA THR A 407 21.67 -6.97 15.39
C THR A 407 22.87 -7.89 15.60
N THR A 408 24.01 -7.52 15.02
CA THR A 408 25.25 -8.29 15.11
C THR A 408 26.38 -7.34 15.49
N VAL A 409 27.21 -7.72 16.47
CA VAL A 409 28.43 -6.99 16.78
C VAL A 409 29.52 -7.47 15.83
N VAL A 410 30.10 -6.52 15.09
CA VAL A 410 31.19 -6.77 14.13
C VAL A 410 32.47 -6.15 14.67
N GLU A 411 33.50 -6.95 14.78
CA GLU A 411 34.85 -6.49 15.16
C GLU A 411 35.76 -6.55 13.92
N VAL A 412 36.45 -5.44 13.67
CA VAL A 412 37.42 -5.32 12.58
C VAL A 412 38.75 -4.78 13.10
N VAL A 413 39.81 -5.24 12.52
CA VAL A 413 41.16 -4.77 12.84
C VAL A 413 41.73 -4.07 11.61
N HIS A 414 42.08 -2.79 11.79
CA HIS A 414 42.72 -2.00 10.75
C HIS A 414 44.17 -1.75 11.07
N LYS A 415 45.06 -2.17 10.20
CA LYS A 415 46.50 -1.98 10.37
C LYS A 415 46.90 -0.61 9.80
N VAL A 416 47.44 0.25 10.64
CA VAL A 416 47.89 1.59 10.27
C VAL A 416 49.39 1.76 10.53
N VAL A 417 50.08 2.49 9.67
CA VAL A 417 51.40 2.97 9.92
C VAL A 417 51.30 4.32 10.62
N VAL A 418 51.69 4.36 11.89
CA VAL A 418 51.64 5.58 12.71
C VAL A 418 53.01 6.24 12.65
N PRO A 419 53.12 7.49 12.11
CA PRO A 419 54.41 8.22 12.07
C PRO A 419 54.98 8.47 13.44
N ALA A 420 56.28 8.80 13.50
CA ALA A 420 56.95 9.18 14.73
C ALA A 420 56.22 10.30 15.46
N MET A 421 56.13 10.21 16.79
CA MET A 421 55.49 11.23 17.66
C MET A 421 54.11 11.66 17.14
N THR A 422 53.25 10.69 16.72
CA THR A 422 51.98 10.95 16.11
C THR A 422 50.89 10.04 16.70
N LYS A 423 49.69 10.58 16.84
CA LYS A 423 48.45 9.84 17.09
C LYS A 423 47.65 9.73 15.77
N VAL A 424 47.26 8.52 15.41
CA VAL A 424 46.36 8.29 14.28
C VAL A 424 45.00 7.86 14.81
N THR A 425 43.95 8.62 14.47
CA THR A 425 42.56 8.27 14.73
C THR A 425 41.97 7.60 13.50
N VAL A 426 41.41 6.42 13.67
CA VAL A 426 40.73 5.66 12.63
C VAL A 426 39.24 5.75 12.87
N ASN A 427 38.51 6.24 11.90
CA ASN A 427 37.05 6.20 11.86
C ASN A 427 36.63 5.10 10.90
N LEU A 428 35.74 4.22 11.34
CA LEU A 428 35.02 3.29 10.48
C LEU A 428 33.75 4.01 10.01
N VAL A 429 33.66 4.24 8.73
CA VAL A 429 32.55 4.97 8.09
C VAL A 429 31.72 3.96 7.32
N ALA A 430 30.40 4.06 7.43
CA ALA A 430 29.46 3.24 6.67
C ALA A 430 28.31 4.09 6.15
N THR A 431 27.76 3.73 5.01
CA THR A 431 26.52 4.29 4.52
C THR A 431 25.35 3.46 5.06
N LYS A 432 24.39 4.10 5.71
CA LYS A 432 23.11 3.49 6.05
C LYS A 432 22.09 3.90 5.00
N GLY A 433 21.35 2.95 4.45
CA GLY A 433 20.28 3.22 3.50
C GLY A 433 19.06 2.36 3.79
N THR A 434 17.94 2.76 3.22
CA THR A 434 16.69 2.02 3.22
C THR A 434 16.34 1.64 1.79
N CYS A 435 15.80 0.44 1.58
CA CYS A 435 15.30 0.04 0.27
C CYS A 435 13.85 -0.44 0.34
N ASP A 436 13.13 -0.21 -0.77
CA ASP A 436 11.83 -0.83 -1.05
C ASP A 436 11.97 -1.71 -2.30
N VAL A 437 11.47 -2.93 -2.19
CA VAL A 437 11.46 -3.91 -3.29
C VAL A 437 10.05 -4.45 -3.47
N PRO A 438 9.38 -4.18 -4.60
CA PRO A 438 8.11 -4.82 -4.91
C PRO A 438 8.29 -6.33 -5.06
N PHE A 439 7.31 -7.10 -4.59
CA PHE A 439 7.32 -8.55 -4.78
C PHE A 439 5.93 -9.11 -5.04
N THR A 440 5.91 -10.28 -5.66
CA THR A 440 4.72 -11.13 -5.83
C THR A 440 4.99 -12.48 -5.20
N TYR A 441 3.92 -13.20 -4.85
CA TYR A 441 4.03 -14.54 -4.28
C TYR A 441 2.82 -15.39 -4.61
N MET A 442 3.00 -16.70 -4.56
CA MET A 442 1.91 -17.67 -4.66
C MET A 442 1.39 -18.01 -3.26
N GLN A 443 0.08 -18.01 -3.10
CA GLN A 443 -0.61 -18.41 -1.89
C GLN A 443 -1.51 -19.59 -2.19
N ARG A 444 -1.36 -20.67 -1.41
CA ARG A 444 -2.23 -21.84 -1.44
C ARG A 444 -2.94 -21.95 -0.11
N ASP A 445 -4.25 -21.76 -0.13
CA ASP A 445 -5.11 -21.89 1.03
C ASP A 445 -5.93 -23.18 0.94
N THR A 446 -5.97 -23.91 2.04
CA THR A 446 -6.98 -24.97 2.27
C THR A 446 -8.03 -24.41 3.20
N LEU A 447 -9.25 -24.24 2.71
CA LEU A 447 -10.35 -23.75 3.53
C LEU A 447 -10.88 -24.87 4.45
N TYR A 448 -11.57 -24.51 5.54
CA TYR A 448 -12.16 -25.48 6.47
C TYR A 448 -13.14 -26.46 5.79
N ASN A 449 -13.79 -26.04 4.70
CA ASN A 449 -14.66 -26.91 3.89
C ASN A 449 -13.90 -27.84 2.93
N GLY A 450 -12.56 -27.90 3.00
CA GLY A 450 -11.70 -28.72 2.15
C GLY A 450 -11.38 -28.15 0.77
N LYS A 451 -11.92 -26.99 0.39
CA LYS A 451 -11.61 -26.34 -0.89
C LYS A 451 -10.17 -25.82 -0.88
N ILE A 452 -9.41 -26.17 -1.91
CA ILE A 452 -8.06 -25.63 -2.14
C ILE A 452 -8.16 -24.45 -3.10
N VAL A 453 -7.52 -23.34 -2.72
CA VAL A 453 -7.46 -22.10 -3.50
C VAL A 453 -6.00 -21.73 -3.71
N ILE A 454 -5.59 -21.52 -4.95
CA ILE A 454 -4.26 -21.05 -5.30
C ILE A 454 -4.43 -19.69 -5.96
N SER A 455 -3.70 -18.69 -5.47
CA SER A 455 -3.74 -17.32 -5.98
C SER A 455 -2.34 -16.75 -6.08
N GLU A 456 -2.06 -16.00 -7.13
CA GLU A 456 -0.91 -15.11 -7.20
C GLU A 456 -1.31 -13.77 -6.57
N ILE A 457 -0.52 -13.32 -5.61
CA ILE A 457 -0.75 -12.06 -4.89
C ILE A 457 0.29 -11.06 -5.34
N GLU A 458 -0.20 -9.95 -5.86
CA GLU A 458 0.62 -8.81 -6.30
C GLU A 458 0.58 -7.65 -5.30
N GLY A 459 1.47 -6.68 -5.47
CA GLY A 459 1.50 -5.44 -4.68
C GLY A 459 2.14 -5.60 -3.31
N GLY A 460 2.83 -6.71 -3.06
CA GLY A 460 3.69 -6.84 -1.89
C GLY A 460 4.85 -5.85 -1.95
N THR A 461 5.24 -5.31 -0.79
CA THR A 461 6.42 -4.44 -0.66
C THR A 461 7.29 -4.93 0.47
N TYR A 462 8.53 -5.26 0.12
CA TYR A 462 9.59 -5.51 1.09
C TYR A 462 10.32 -4.21 1.36
N THR A 463 10.50 -3.86 2.62
CA THR A 463 11.28 -2.70 3.07
C THR A 463 12.38 -3.17 3.99
N SER A 464 13.63 -2.77 3.74
CA SER A 464 14.73 -3.06 4.65
C SER A 464 15.67 -1.87 4.79
N SER A 465 16.47 -1.88 5.88
CA SER A 465 17.60 -0.98 6.02
C SER A 465 18.83 -1.74 6.50
N ASN A 466 20.00 -1.39 5.98
CA ASN A 466 21.26 -1.96 6.37
C ASN A 466 22.42 -0.98 6.16
N TYR A 467 23.57 -1.29 6.75
CA TYR A 467 24.83 -0.61 6.46
C TYR A 467 25.53 -1.25 5.25
N TYR A 468 26.18 -0.41 4.45
CA TYR A 468 26.98 -0.82 3.29
C TYR A 468 28.08 0.22 3.02
N ASN A 469 28.98 -0.02 2.04
CA ASN A 469 30.12 0.85 1.74
C ASN A 469 30.93 1.19 2.98
N ILE A 470 31.39 0.13 3.69
CA ILE A 470 32.18 0.28 4.90
C ILE A 470 33.63 0.61 4.51
N ASP A 471 34.16 1.72 5.03
CA ASP A 471 35.51 2.19 4.73
C ASP A 471 36.20 2.78 5.97
N PHE A 472 37.52 2.88 5.89
CA PHE A 472 38.36 3.43 6.97
C PHE A 472 38.84 4.82 6.57
N VAL A 473 38.58 5.80 7.43
CA VAL A 473 39.07 7.16 7.27
C VAL A 473 40.02 7.48 8.44
N THR A 474 41.26 7.83 8.12
CA THR A 474 42.30 8.13 9.12
C THR A 474 42.55 9.64 9.25
N ARG A 475 42.85 10.09 10.45
CA ARG A 475 43.31 11.45 10.77
C ARG A 475 44.52 11.39 11.65
N GLU A 476 45.58 12.13 11.29
CA GLU A 476 46.84 12.24 12.02
C GLU A 476 46.85 13.51 12.87
N GLU A 477 47.47 13.39 14.08
CA GLU A 477 47.68 14.48 15.01
C GLU A 477 49.07 14.30 15.64
N LYS A 478 49.91 15.35 15.56
CA LYS A 478 51.22 15.33 16.21
C LYS A 478 51.08 15.33 17.71
N LEU A 479 51.85 14.46 18.37
CA LEU A 479 52.02 14.45 19.82
C LEU A 479 53.02 15.54 20.16
N GLY A 480 52.63 16.48 20.99
CA GLY A 480 53.47 17.57 21.45
C GLY A 480 54.60 17.11 22.40
#